data_38a3ad57c41ea1512ce291e29713a68e
#
_entry.id   38a3ad57c41ea1512ce291e29713a68e
#
_cell.length_a   1.000
_cell.length_b   1.000
_cell.length_c   1.000
_cell.angle_alpha   90.00
_cell.angle_beta   90.00
_cell.angle_gamma   90.00
#
_symmetry.space_group_name_H-M   'P 1'
#
loop_
_entity.id
_entity.type
_entity.pdbx_description
1 polymer ?
#
loop_
_entity_poly.entity_id
_entity_poly.type
_entity_poly.pdbx_seq_one_letter_code
_entity_poly.pdbx_strand_id
1 'polypeptide(L)'
;MAERLDKPLAWLHGEIKTPPFSKEARIEAGVLLRRIQQGESLALPYSRPMASIGKRCHELGVTDKEHEWRIVYRVDVDAIVIGDVFEKKTKKTPRK
;
A
#
# COMPACT_ATOMS: atom_id res chain seq x y z
N MET A 1 -25.35 12.80 -14.64
CA MET A 1 -24.03 12.69 -14.39
C MET A 1 -23.63 11.43 -13.67
N ALA A 2 -22.67 10.82 -14.15
CA ALA A 2 -22.28 9.58 -13.53
C ALA A 2 -21.51 9.83 -12.27
N GLU A 3 -21.82 9.10 -11.24
CA GLU A 3 -21.15 9.25 -10.05
C GLU A 3 -20.07 8.28 -10.01
N ARG A 4 -18.90 8.70 -9.69
CA ARG A 4 -17.81 7.80 -9.57
C ARG A 4 -17.87 7.14 -8.24
N LEU A 5 -17.98 5.85 -8.24
CA LEU A 5 -17.98 5.13 -6.99
C LEU A 5 -16.56 4.70 -6.69
N ASP A 6 -16.10 5.01 -5.49
CA ASP A 6 -14.79 4.59 -5.06
C ASP A 6 -14.80 3.10 -4.82
N LYS A 7 -13.68 2.47 -5.10
CA LYS A 7 -13.58 1.05 -4.85
C LYS A 7 -13.35 0.81 -3.38
N PRO A 8 -14.03 -0.15 -2.80
CA PRO A 8 -13.80 -0.44 -1.39
C PRO A 8 -12.48 -1.18 -1.19
N LEU A 9 -11.97 -1.12 0.04
CA LEU A 9 -10.79 -1.87 0.39
C LEU A 9 -11.23 -3.22 0.95
N ALA A 10 -10.62 -4.27 0.46
CA ALA A 10 -10.89 -5.60 0.98
C ALA A 10 -9.61 -6.11 1.61
N TRP A 11 -9.62 -6.35 2.89
CA TRP A 11 -8.42 -6.73 3.65
C TRP A 11 -8.34 -8.24 3.75
N LEU A 12 -7.36 -8.82 3.11
CA LEU A 12 -7.13 -10.24 3.23
C LEU A 12 -6.18 -10.53 4.38
N HIS A 13 -5.19 -9.67 4.55
CA HIS A 13 -4.20 -9.94 5.55
C HIS A 13 -3.56 -8.63 5.97
N GLY A 14 -3.33 -8.46 7.24
CA GLY A 14 -2.68 -7.27 7.74
C GLY A 14 -3.64 -6.16 8.04
N GLU A 15 -3.13 -5.14 8.68
CA GLU A 15 -3.94 -3.97 8.99
C GLU A 15 -3.02 -2.79 9.19
N ILE A 16 -3.56 -1.60 9.13
CA ILE A 16 -2.80 -0.38 9.31
C ILE A 16 -3.33 0.29 10.55
N LYS A 17 -2.55 0.28 11.59
CA LYS A 17 -3.00 0.86 12.85
C LYS A 17 -1.82 1.36 13.66
N THR A 18 -2.08 2.16 14.64
CA THR A 18 -1.07 2.69 15.55
C THR A 18 -1.26 2.04 16.91
N PRO A 19 -0.24 1.41 17.50
CA PRO A 19 0.99 1.06 16.85
C PRO A 19 0.78 -0.12 15.92
N PRO A 20 1.71 -0.48 15.09
CA PRO A 20 3.06 0.01 15.01
C PRO A 20 3.27 1.18 14.07
N PHE A 21 2.31 1.51 13.24
CA PHE A 21 2.46 2.68 12.39
C PHE A 21 2.41 3.93 13.27
N SER A 22 3.22 4.92 12.94
CA SER A 22 3.06 6.19 13.59
C SER A 22 1.77 6.81 13.09
N LYS A 23 1.28 7.82 13.79
CA LYS A 23 0.08 8.49 13.37
C LYS A 23 0.27 9.08 11.99
N GLU A 24 1.43 9.68 11.73
CA GLU A 24 1.71 10.29 10.45
C GLU A 24 1.75 9.26 9.33
N ALA A 25 2.38 8.13 9.59
CA ALA A 25 2.46 7.08 8.57
C ALA A 25 1.08 6.50 8.29
N ARG A 26 0.28 6.36 9.32
CA ARG A 26 -1.07 5.83 9.14
C ARG A 26 -1.89 6.78 8.28
N ILE A 27 -1.76 8.08 8.51
CA ILE A 27 -2.48 9.07 7.72
C ILE A 27 -1.99 9.03 6.28
N GLU A 28 -0.68 8.94 6.08
CA GLU A 28 -0.15 8.91 4.74
C GLU A 28 -0.64 7.67 3.99
N ALA A 29 -0.61 6.52 4.64
CA ALA A 29 -1.11 5.29 4.03
C ALA A 29 -2.57 5.44 3.64
N GLY A 30 -3.35 6.06 4.51
CA GLY A 30 -4.76 6.29 4.22
C GLY A 30 -4.97 7.18 3.03
N VAL A 31 -4.17 8.25 2.93
CA VAL A 31 -4.29 9.15 1.79
C VAL A 31 -3.94 8.44 0.50
N LEU A 32 -2.88 7.66 0.51
CA LEU A 32 -2.47 6.97 -0.71
C LEU A 32 -3.48 5.91 -1.11
N LEU A 33 -4.00 5.16 -0.14
CA LEU A 33 -5.01 4.16 -0.45
C LEU A 33 -6.27 4.82 -0.98
N ARG A 34 -6.62 5.97 -0.43
CA ARG A 34 -7.79 6.67 -0.91
C ARG A 34 -7.65 7.07 -2.36
N ARG A 35 -6.47 7.52 -2.75
CA ARG A 35 -6.23 7.89 -4.14
C ARG A 35 -6.37 6.68 -5.05
N ILE A 36 -5.89 5.53 -4.59
CA ILE A 36 -6.04 4.31 -5.38
C ILE A 36 -7.51 3.92 -5.50
N GLN A 37 -8.26 4.08 -4.41
CA GLN A 37 -9.68 3.78 -4.43
C GLN A 37 -10.42 4.68 -5.41
N GLN A 38 -9.92 5.88 -5.61
CA GLN A 38 -10.53 6.82 -6.51
C GLN A 38 -10.12 6.62 -7.96
N GLY A 39 -9.34 5.60 -8.20
CA GLY A 39 -8.95 5.25 -9.57
C GLY A 39 -7.60 5.76 -10.02
N GLU A 40 -6.84 6.36 -9.12
CA GLU A 40 -5.52 6.83 -9.50
C GLU A 40 -4.55 5.69 -9.57
N SER A 41 -3.62 5.83 -10.50
CA SER A 41 -2.56 4.86 -10.61
C SER A 41 -1.32 5.53 -10.08
N LEU A 42 -0.86 5.11 -8.94
CA LEU A 42 0.28 5.73 -8.32
C LEU A 42 1.57 5.16 -8.88
N ALA A 43 2.56 6.01 -9.01
CA ALA A 43 3.84 5.59 -9.53
C ALA A 43 4.90 5.73 -8.45
N LEU A 44 6.13 5.40 -8.78
CA LEU A 44 7.22 5.62 -7.86
C LEU A 44 7.29 7.09 -7.50
N PRO A 45 7.66 7.40 -6.29
CA PRO A 45 8.19 6.48 -5.27
C PRO A 45 7.12 5.84 -4.40
N TYR A 46 5.85 6.13 -4.64
CA TYR A 46 4.80 5.64 -3.77
C TYR A 46 4.41 4.19 -4.01
N SER A 47 4.33 3.80 -5.26
CA SER A 47 3.86 2.47 -5.58
C SER A 47 4.62 1.93 -6.77
N ARG A 48 4.79 0.62 -6.81
CA ARG A 48 5.41 -0.02 -7.95
C ARG A 48 4.74 -1.33 -8.24
N PRO A 49 4.75 -1.76 -9.49
CA PRO A 49 4.13 -3.02 -9.84
C PRO A 49 4.93 -4.19 -9.30
N MET A 50 4.22 -5.23 -8.95
CA MET A 50 4.85 -6.44 -8.43
C MET A 50 4.38 -7.61 -9.28
N ALA A 51 4.87 -7.64 -10.52
CA ALA A 51 4.43 -8.66 -11.45
C ALA A 51 4.74 -10.07 -10.98
N SER A 52 5.79 -10.21 -10.18
CA SER A 52 6.14 -11.53 -9.69
C SER A 52 5.06 -12.08 -8.75
N ILE A 53 4.27 -11.23 -8.16
CA ILE A 53 3.20 -11.68 -7.28
C ILE A 53 1.97 -11.99 -8.12
N GLY A 54 1.69 -11.17 -9.10
CA GLY A 54 0.54 -11.41 -9.96
C GLY A 54 0.20 -10.16 -10.74
N LYS A 55 -0.69 -10.33 -11.69
CA LYS A 55 -1.12 -9.21 -12.48
C LYS A 55 -1.90 -8.25 -11.64
N ARG A 56 -1.71 -7.00 -11.91
CA ARG A 56 -2.38 -5.92 -11.18
C ARG A 56 -2.03 -5.85 -9.71
N CYS A 57 -0.96 -6.53 -9.32
CA CYS A 57 -0.48 -6.43 -7.95
C CYS A 57 0.58 -5.37 -7.87
N HIS A 58 0.56 -4.63 -6.77
CA HIS A 58 1.48 -3.53 -6.55
C HIS A 58 1.92 -3.50 -5.11
N GLU A 59 2.99 -2.80 -4.88
CA GLU A 59 3.47 -2.62 -3.52
C GLU A 59 3.52 -1.13 -3.23
N LEU A 60 2.82 -0.72 -2.19
CA LEU A 60 2.79 0.66 -1.77
C LEU A 60 3.82 0.83 -0.65
N GLY A 61 4.60 1.88 -0.70
CA GLY A 61 5.62 2.14 0.31
C GLY A 61 5.29 3.37 1.13
N VAL A 62 5.44 3.26 2.43
CA VAL A 62 5.23 4.37 3.34
C VAL A 62 6.43 4.42 4.27
N THR A 63 7.11 5.55 4.29
CA THR A 63 8.27 5.72 5.14
C THR A 63 7.82 6.30 6.48
N ASP A 64 8.30 5.71 7.57
CA ASP A 64 7.91 6.13 8.88
C ASP A 64 9.14 6.16 9.77
N LYS A 65 9.84 7.27 9.74
CA LYS A 65 11.07 7.42 10.52
C LYS A 65 12.05 6.33 10.15
N GLU A 66 12.21 5.38 11.06
CA GLU A 66 13.15 4.32 10.78
C GLU A 66 12.50 3.09 10.20
N HIS A 67 11.22 3.17 9.91
CA HIS A 67 10.50 2.02 9.41
C HIS A 67 10.09 2.23 7.96
N GLU A 68 10.09 1.16 7.21
CA GLU A 68 9.60 1.21 5.85
C GLU A 68 8.44 0.25 5.78
N TRP A 69 7.24 0.77 5.63
CA TRP A 69 6.06 -0.06 5.56
C TRP A 69 5.73 -0.39 4.13
N ARG A 70 5.30 -1.62 3.90
CA ARG A 70 4.91 -2.05 2.57
C ARG A 70 3.50 -2.62 2.64
N ILE A 71 2.70 -2.23 1.66
CA ILE A 71 1.32 -2.69 1.57
C ILE A 71 1.16 -3.29 0.19
N VAL A 72 0.93 -4.58 0.13
CA VAL A 72 0.75 -5.28 -1.14
C VAL A 72 -0.73 -5.26 -1.47
N TYR A 73 -1.08 -4.79 -2.64
CA TYR A 73 -2.48 -4.68 -3.02
C TYR A 73 -2.68 -5.06 -4.48
N ARG A 74 -3.89 -5.42 -4.80
CA ARG A 74 -4.27 -5.75 -6.17
C ARG A 74 -5.47 -4.89 -6.55
N VAL A 75 -5.42 -4.33 -7.74
CA VAL A 75 -6.50 -3.48 -8.20
C VAL A 75 -7.47 -4.32 -9.03
N ASP A 76 -8.62 -4.60 -8.45
CA ASP A 76 -9.65 -5.35 -9.15
C ASP A 76 -10.70 -4.38 -9.68
N VAL A 77 -11.58 -4.90 -10.48
CA VAL A 77 -12.58 -4.06 -11.09
C VAL A 77 -13.49 -3.43 -10.03
N ASP A 78 -13.77 -4.15 -8.98
CA ASP A 78 -14.71 -3.70 -7.97
C ASP A 78 -14.12 -3.51 -6.58
N ALA A 79 -12.84 -3.67 -6.42
CA ALA A 79 -12.24 -3.53 -5.09
C ALA A 79 -10.73 -3.37 -5.19
N ILE A 80 -10.16 -2.83 -4.14
CA ILE A 80 -8.73 -2.82 -3.95
C ILE A 80 -8.47 -3.87 -2.87
N VAL A 81 -7.80 -4.94 -3.23
CA VAL A 81 -7.59 -6.04 -2.31
C VAL A 81 -6.24 -5.89 -1.65
N ILE A 82 -6.23 -5.77 -0.32
CA ILE A 82 -4.99 -5.64 0.43
C ILE A 82 -4.53 -7.05 0.79
N GLY A 83 -3.41 -7.45 0.22
CA GLY A 83 -2.92 -8.80 0.43
C GLY A 83 -2.02 -8.94 1.63
N ASP A 84 -1.32 -7.88 1.99
CA ASP A 84 -0.42 -7.96 3.11
C ASP A 84 0.06 -6.56 3.51
N VAL A 85 0.41 -6.41 4.77
CA VAL A 85 0.96 -5.17 5.31
C VAL A 85 2.12 -5.60 6.19
N PHE A 86 3.31 -5.14 5.89
CA PHE A 86 4.47 -5.56 6.65
C PHE A 86 5.55 -4.50 6.64
N GLU A 87 6.48 -4.63 7.54
CA GLU A 87 7.60 -3.73 7.61
C GLU A 87 8.75 -4.34 6.84
N LYS A 88 9.28 -3.59 5.88
CA LYS A 88 10.40 -4.08 5.12
C LYS A 88 11.65 -3.70 5.85
N LYS A 89 12.42 -4.66 6.29
CA LYS A 89 13.64 -4.37 6.95
C LYS A 89 14.66 -4.10 5.92
N THR A 90 15.14 -2.88 5.89
CA THR A 90 16.13 -2.53 4.97
C THR A 90 17.40 -3.01 5.51
N LYS A 91 17.86 -4.10 5.03
CA LYS A 91 18.99 -4.57 5.57
C LYS A 91 20.13 -4.04 4.88
N LYS A 92 20.98 -3.33 5.51
CA LYS A 92 22.11 -2.89 4.93
C LYS A 92 22.88 -4.11 4.74
N THR A 93 23.36 -4.35 3.59
CA THR A 93 24.14 -5.52 3.33
C THR A 93 25.32 -5.47 4.23
N PRO A 94 25.53 -6.48 4.99
CA PRO A 94 26.66 -6.45 5.89
C PRO A 94 27.91 -6.40 5.06
N ARG A 95 28.80 -5.55 5.43
CA ARG A 95 29.94 -5.48 4.73
C ARG A 95 30.81 -6.32 5.37
N LYS A 96 31.40 -7.02 4.77
CA LYS A 96 32.20 -7.87 5.41
C LYS A 96 33.44 -7.58 5.09
#